data_5412fc245ab3209b9e1d8039ea1aa93f
#
_entry.id   5412fc245ab3209b9e1d8039ea1aa93f
#
_cell.length_a   1.000
_cell.length_b   1.000
_cell.length_c   1.000
_cell.angle_alpha   90.00
_cell.angle_beta   90.00
_cell.angle_gamma   90.00
#
_symmetry.space_group_name_H-M   'P 1'
#
loop_
_entity.id
_entity.type
_entity.pdbx_description
1 polymer ?
#
loop_
_entity_poly.entity_id
_entity_poly.type
_entity_poly.pdbx_seq_one_letter_code
_entity_poly.pdbx_strand_id
1 'polypeptide(L)'
;MKKQYSIAKHVKNVMNKLILLCVLFVASSLFAQKEKPQNYRRFDERTIHFGFMLGFNSANFAAYPVIDAYEQYGLKSLVAKSQPGGQVGIVSTLKLGTPVVRLRLMPTLSFQERVLQYTFQNPDPTDDKDVYSEERINSTNIDVPLMFQFRTLRYNNFASYLLLGGQYTIDLQSQQDASQNFIDPFIKIKKSDYFGQVGGGVEFFAPYFKFGIELKYSRGLTNAFIQDLTPVSKPIDRLYNSTWWVSFIFEG
;
A
#
# COMPACT_ATOMS: atom_id res chain seq x y z
N MET A 1 45.01 -3.04 6.92
CA MET A 1 43.86 -2.55 7.70
C MET A 1 43.77 -1.02 7.84
N LYS A 2 44.84 -0.28 8.24
CA LYS A 2 44.81 1.21 8.44
C LYS A 2 44.38 2.01 7.17
N LYS A 3 44.75 1.60 5.97
CA LYS A 3 44.48 2.32 4.73
C LYS A 3 43.00 2.23 4.31
N GLN A 4 42.32 1.11 4.54
CA GLN A 4 40.87 0.96 4.28
C GLN A 4 40.01 1.78 5.24
N TYR A 5 40.42 1.88 6.52
CA TYR A 5 39.72 2.69 7.51
C TYR A 5 39.80 4.20 7.21
N SER A 6 40.94 4.66 6.68
CA SER A 6 41.11 6.04 6.23
C SER A 6 40.24 6.42 5.06
N ILE A 7 40.09 5.52 4.06
CA ILE A 7 39.26 5.75 2.90
C ILE A 7 37.76 5.80 3.30
N ALA A 8 37.30 4.88 4.15
CA ALA A 8 35.91 4.85 4.63
C ALA A 8 35.56 6.12 5.42
N LYS A 9 36.49 6.63 6.26
CA LYS A 9 36.31 7.88 6.99
C LYS A 9 36.23 9.09 6.05
N HIS A 10 37.04 9.11 5.00
CA HIS A 10 37.03 10.18 3.99
C HIS A 10 35.71 10.18 3.19
N VAL A 11 35.23 9.03 2.74
CA VAL A 11 33.97 8.88 2.02
C VAL A 11 32.78 9.32 2.90
N LYS A 12 32.75 8.93 4.16
CA LYS A 12 31.72 9.35 5.12
C LYS A 12 31.70 10.87 5.32
N ASN A 13 32.88 11.50 5.42
CA ASN A 13 32.97 12.96 5.54
C ASN A 13 32.50 13.69 4.27
N VAL A 14 32.84 13.20 3.11
CA VAL A 14 32.38 13.77 1.83
C VAL A 14 30.87 13.63 1.71
N MET A 15 30.32 12.47 2.06
CA MET A 15 28.87 12.20 2.03
C MET A 15 28.10 13.11 3.00
N ASN A 16 28.60 13.32 4.23
CA ASN A 16 27.98 14.24 5.19
C ASN A 16 28.03 15.70 4.71
N LYS A 17 29.12 16.13 4.07
CA LYS A 17 29.20 17.47 3.47
C LYS A 17 28.23 17.65 2.29
N LEU A 18 28.06 16.60 1.48
CA LEU A 18 27.10 16.60 0.36
C LEU A 18 25.64 16.70 0.87
N ILE A 19 25.32 15.93 1.90
CA ILE A 19 23.99 15.98 2.55
C ILE A 19 23.74 17.38 3.15
N LEU A 20 24.73 17.95 3.85
CA LEU A 20 24.62 19.30 4.41
C LEU A 20 24.43 20.36 3.32
N LEU A 21 25.14 20.23 2.20
CA LEU A 21 25.00 21.12 1.04
C LEU A 21 23.60 21.01 0.41
N CYS A 22 23.07 19.81 0.27
CA CYS A 22 21.70 19.58 -0.23
C CYS A 22 20.66 20.19 0.72
N VAL A 23 20.82 20.02 2.04
CA VAL A 23 19.92 20.62 3.04
C VAL A 23 19.97 22.14 3.00
N LEU A 24 21.16 22.74 2.87
CA LEU A 24 21.32 24.20 2.73
C LEU A 24 20.71 24.73 1.42
N PHE A 25 20.81 23.96 0.32
CA PHE A 25 20.22 24.34 -0.96
C PHE A 25 18.68 24.30 -0.91
N VAL A 26 18.11 23.29 -0.25
CA VAL A 26 16.66 23.20 -0.01
C VAL A 26 16.20 24.31 0.93
N ALA A 27 16.95 24.62 1.99
CA ALA A 27 16.62 25.70 2.92
C ALA A 27 16.62 27.07 2.24
N SER A 28 17.62 27.36 1.39
CA SER A 28 17.68 28.65 0.66
C SER A 28 16.54 28.82 -0.33
N SER A 29 16.05 27.74 -0.94
CA SER A 29 14.89 27.77 -1.85
C SER A 29 13.59 28.16 -1.13
N LEU A 30 13.46 27.86 0.15
CA LEU A 30 12.27 28.20 0.96
C LEU A 30 12.13 29.70 1.24
N PHE A 31 13.23 30.44 1.32
CA PHE A 31 13.22 31.89 1.59
C PHE A 31 13.04 32.76 0.33
N ALA A 32 13.20 32.18 -0.86
CA ALA A 32 13.14 32.94 -2.13
C ALA A 32 11.73 33.06 -2.75
N GLN A 33 10.72 32.46 -2.12
CA GLN A 33 9.38 32.42 -2.72
C GLN A 33 8.54 33.63 -2.34
N LYS A 34 8.28 34.50 -3.32
CA LYS A 34 7.26 35.56 -3.21
C LYS A 34 5.88 34.93 -3.00
N GLU A 35 5.08 35.52 -2.09
CA GLU A 35 3.69 35.14 -1.91
C GLU A 35 2.93 35.31 -3.23
N LYS A 36 2.37 34.23 -3.75
CA LYS A 36 1.52 34.24 -4.95
C LYS A 36 0.05 34.33 -4.53
N PRO A 37 -0.81 34.95 -5.35
CA PRO A 37 -2.24 34.97 -5.08
C PRO A 37 -2.77 33.52 -4.96
N GLN A 38 -3.59 33.27 -3.95
CA GLN A 38 -4.18 31.96 -3.72
C GLN A 38 -5.26 31.68 -4.76
N ASN A 39 -5.10 30.58 -5.50
CA ASN A 39 -6.12 30.06 -6.40
C ASN A 39 -7.22 29.39 -5.59
N TYR A 40 -8.45 29.38 -6.09
CA TYR A 40 -9.56 28.61 -5.56
C TYR A 40 -9.77 28.78 -4.02
N ARG A 41 -9.82 30.02 -3.57
CA ARG A 41 -9.97 30.37 -2.13
C ARG A 41 -11.22 29.75 -1.51
N ARG A 42 -12.35 29.71 -2.24
CA ARG A 42 -13.61 29.11 -1.78
C ARG A 42 -13.48 27.65 -1.35
N PHE A 43 -12.45 26.96 -1.81
CA PHE A 43 -12.20 25.57 -1.39
C PHE A 43 -11.98 25.46 0.12
N ASP A 44 -11.19 26.33 0.72
CA ASP A 44 -10.89 26.28 2.15
C ASP A 44 -12.08 26.74 3.03
N GLU A 45 -13.06 27.44 2.46
CA GLU A 45 -14.29 27.91 3.13
C GLU A 45 -15.35 26.81 3.22
N ARG A 46 -15.45 25.95 2.23
CA ARG A 46 -16.45 24.87 2.19
C ARG A 46 -16.20 23.84 3.28
N THR A 47 -17.28 23.32 3.84
CA THR A 47 -17.23 22.26 4.87
C THR A 47 -17.05 20.88 4.25
N ILE A 48 -17.66 20.64 3.08
CA ILE A 48 -17.64 19.37 2.38
C ILE A 48 -17.09 19.58 0.96
N HIS A 49 -16.23 18.67 0.55
CA HIS A 49 -15.66 18.61 -0.81
C HIS A 49 -15.92 17.24 -1.40
N PHE A 50 -16.15 17.21 -2.69
CA PHE A 50 -16.28 15.99 -3.47
C PHE A 50 -15.24 15.97 -4.57
N GLY A 51 -14.92 14.75 -4.99
CA GLY A 51 -13.98 14.55 -6.05
C GLY A 51 -13.95 13.10 -6.51
N PHE A 52 -13.00 12.81 -7.35
CA PHE A 52 -12.71 11.46 -7.79
C PHE A 52 -11.21 11.19 -7.66
N MET A 53 -10.88 9.93 -7.61
CA MET A 53 -9.49 9.49 -7.63
C MET A 53 -9.28 8.38 -8.64
N LEU A 54 -8.08 8.39 -9.20
CA LEU A 54 -7.50 7.32 -10.02
C LEU A 54 -6.17 6.95 -9.40
N GLY A 55 -5.75 5.70 -9.53
CA GLY A 55 -4.46 5.33 -9.00
C GLY A 55 -4.03 3.92 -9.34
N PHE A 56 -2.85 3.62 -8.85
CA PHE A 56 -2.22 2.32 -8.94
C PHE A 56 -2.06 1.73 -7.55
N ASN A 57 -2.03 0.42 -7.49
CA ASN A 57 -1.70 -0.30 -6.27
C ASN A 57 -0.67 -1.40 -6.54
N SER A 58 -0.04 -1.84 -5.47
CA SER A 58 0.84 -3.00 -5.48
C SER A 58 0.46 -3.84 -4.27
N ALA A 59 -0.31 -4.89 -4.53
CA ALA A 59 -0.84 -5.78 -3.51
C ALA A 59 0.10 -6.96 -3.26
N ASN A 60 0.21 -7.36 -2.00
CA ASN A 60 1.04 -8.46 -1.55
C ASN A 60 0.39 -9.19 -0.36
N PHE A 61 0.92 -10.35 0.00
CA PHE A 61 0.65 -11.02 1.26
C PHE A 61 1.87 -10.96 2.18
N ALA A 62 1.63 -10.87 3.49
CA ALA A 62 2.57 -11.37 4.45
C ALA A 62 2.13 -12.80 4.81
N ALA A 63 2.87 -13.76 4.27
CA ALA A 63 2.61 -15.17 4.44
C ALA A 63 3.45 -15.73 5.59
N TYR A 64 2.79 -16.50 6.45
CA TYR A 64 3.42 -17.19 7.57
C TYR A 64 3.19 -18.68 7.38
N PRO A 65 4.27 -19.46 7.14
CA PRO A 65 4.16 -20.92 7.06
C PRO A 65 3.89 -21.53 8.42
N VAL A 66 3.38 -22.74 8.43
CA VAL A 66 3.24 -23.58 9.63
C VAL A 66 4.64 -23.86 10.21
N ILE A 67 4.73 -24.00 11.53
CA ILE A 67 5.95 -24.43 12.19
C ILE A 67 6.30 -25.83 11.66
N ASP A 68 7.57 -26.07 11.37
CA ASP A 68 8.07 -27.33 10.80
C ASP A 68 7.47 -27.71 9.43
N ALA A 69 7.04 -26.69 8.65
CA ALA A 69 6.46 -26.89 7.31
C ALA A 69 7.39 -27.64 6.34
N TYR A 70 8.71 -27.54 6.54
CA TYR A 70 9.69 -28.30 5.78
C TYR A 70 9.59 -29.80 6.10
N GLU A 71 9.57 -30.19 7.38
CA GLU A 71 9.55 -31.59 7.80
C GLU A 71 8.20 -32.24 7.48
N GLN A 72 7.09 -31.50 7.64
CA GLN A 72 5.75 -32.05 7.45
C GLN A 72 5.30 -32.09 5.99
N TYR A 73 5.69 -31.09 5.19
CA TYR A 73 5.18 -30.88 3.82
C TYR A 73 6.29 -30.74 2.76
N GLY A 74 7.56 -30.80 3.14
CA GLY A 74 8.69 -30.57 2.24
C GLY A 74 8.80 -29.14 1.74
N LEU A 75 8.17 -28.16 2.42
CA LEU A 75 8.20 -26.75 2.01
C LEU A 75 9.56 -26.12 2.33
N LYS A 76 10.38 -25.85 1.32
CA LYS A 76 11.66 -25.14 1.47
C LYS A 76 11.49 -23.62 1.54
N SER A 77 10.56 -23.07 0.78
CA SER A 77 10.33 -21.62 0.71
C SER A 77 8.90 -21.30 0.33
N LEU A 78 8.35 -20.24 0.97
CA LEU A 78 7.09 -19.60 0.63
C LEU A 78 7.33 -18.09 0.47
N VAL A 79 7.23 -17.59 -0.76
CA VAL A 79 7.49 -16.19 -1.08
C VAL A 79 6.24 -15.56 -1.70
N ALA A 80 5.77 -14.48 -1.07
CA ALA A 80 4.70 -13.68 -1.65
C ALA A 80 5.30 -12.58 -2.54
N LYS A 81 4.82 -12.48 -3.78
CA LYS A 81 5.23 -11.44 -4.73
C LYS A 81 4.12 -10.44 -4.96
N SER A 82 4.47 -9.17 -4.89
CA SER A 82 3.56 -8.09 -5.21
C SER A 82 3.35 -7.97 -6.71
N GLN A 83 2.11 -7.70 -7.10
CA GLN A 83 1.72 -7.42 -8.48
C GLN A 83 1.09 -6.03 -8.56
N PRO A 84 1.30 -5.33 -9.69
CA PRO A 84 0.65 -4.04 -9.93
C PRO A 84 -0.84 -4.23 -10.20
N GLY A 85 -1.63 -3.24 -9.75
CA GLY A 85 -3.06 -3.17 -10.00
C GLY A 85 -3.53 -1.73 -10.18
N GLY A 86 -4.83 -1.56 -10.38
CA GLY A 86 -5.45 -0.25 -10.59
C GLY A 86 -6.56 0.02 -9.58
N GLN A 87 -6.92 1.30 -9.43
CA GLN A 87 -8.03 1.72 -8.60
C GLN A 87 -8.73 2.96 -9.14
N VAL A 88 -10.01 3.05 -8.90
CA VAL A 88 -10.84 4.22 -9.20
C VAL A 88 -11.84 4.42 -8.08
N GLY A 89 -12.08 5.66 -7.66
CA GLY A 89 -12.99 5.92 -6.56
C GLY A 89 -13.52 7.35 -6.51
N ILE A 90 -14.46 7.53 -5.59
CA ILE A 90 -15.06 8.82 -5.27
C ILE A 90 -14.43 9.30 -3.96
N VAL A 91 -14.15 10.59 -3.87
CA VAL A 91 -13.60 11.21 -2.67
C VAL A 91 -14.64 12.15 -2.07
N SER A 92 -14.89 12.00 -0.78
CA SER A 92 -15.68 12.93 0.02
C SER A 92 -14.83 13.35 1.22
N THR A 93 -14.61 14.66 1.36
CA THR A 93 -13.77 15.23 2.41
C THR A 93 -14.60 16.21 3.25
N LEU A 94 -14.71 15.94 4.55
CA LEU A 94 -15.41 16.78 5.54
C LEU A 94 -14.41 17.51 6.43
N LYS A 95 -14.50 18.83 6.53
CA LYS A 95 -13.70 19.64 7.43
C LYS A 95 -14.27 19.56 8.86
N LEU A 96 -13.42 19.17 9.83
CA LEU A 96 -13.80 19.00 11.23
C LEU A 96 -13.49 20.26 12.06
N GLY A 97 -14.24 21.33 11.80
CA GLY A 97 -14.15 22.59 12.58
C GLY A 97 -12.87 23.41 12.32
N THR A 98 -11.75 22.77 12.09
CA THR A 98 -10.44 23.40 11.84
C THR A 98 -10.00 23.22 10.39
N PRO A 99 -9.18 24.11 9.81
CA PRO A 99 -8.65 23.92 8.47
C PRO A 99 -7.63 22.76 8.37
N VAL A 100 -7.13 22.31 9.52
CA VAL A 100 -6.04 21.32 9.63
C VAL A 100 -6.56 19.89 9.67
N VAL A 101 -7.71 19.64 10.33
CA VAL A 101 -8.25 18.30 10.53
C VAL A 101 -9.46 18.08 9.63
N ARG A 102 -9.41 17.02 8.84
CA ARG A 102 -10.49 16.61 7.94
C ARG A 102 -10.76 15.12 8.08
N LEU A 103 -11.99 14.74 7.85
CA LEU A 103 -12.40 13.34 7.72
C LEU A 103 -12.64 13.05 6.24
N ARG A 104 -12.04 12.00 5.72
CA ARG A 104 -12.13 11.62 4.31
C ARG A 104 -12.69 10.22 4.17
N LEU A 105 -13.73 10.09 3.37
CA LEU A 105 -14.32 8.83 2.94
C LEU A 105 -14.07 8.67 1.44
N MET A 106 -13.54 7.51 1.04
CA MET A 106 -13.14 7.28 -0.36
C MET A 106 -13.59 5.90 -0.87
N PRO A 107 -14.90 5.67 -1.10
CA PRO A 107 -15.33 4.42 -1.74
C PRO A 107 -14.59 4.20 -3.05
N THR A 108 -13.95 3.03 -3.17
CA THR A 108 -13.02 2.72 -4.25
C THR A 108 -13.28 1.32 -4.80
N LEU A 109 -13.26 1.19 -6.12
CA LEU A 109 -13.15 -0.09 -6.80
C LEU A 109 -11.68 -0.32 -7.11
N SER A 110 -11.13 -1.43 -6.64
CA SER A 110 -9.73 -1.78 -6.86
C SER A 110 -9.58 -3.16 -7.47
N PHE A 111 -8.62 -3.28 -8.38
CA PHE A 111 -8.21 -4.51 -9.01
C PHE A 111 -6.83 -4.86 -8.47
N GLN A 112 -6.69 -6.06 -7.93
CA GLN A 112 -5.47 -6.50 -7.26
C GLN A 112 -5.14 -7.93 -7.69
N GLU A 113 -3.87 -8.19 -7.92
CA GLU A 113 -3.33 -9.52 -8.11
C GLU A 113 -2.25 -9.77 -7.06
N ARG A 114 -2.18 -10.97 -6.53
CA ARG A 114 -1.16 -11.42 -5.56
C ARG A 114 -0.66 -12.77 -5.98
N VAL A 115 0.63 -13.02 -5.82
CA VAL A 115 1.25 -14.28 -6.21
C VAL A 115 1.95 -14.90 -5.01
N LEU A 116 1.67 -16.18 -4.75
CA LEU A 116 2.39 -17.01 -3.78
C LEU A 116 3.24 -18.00 -4.55
N GLN A 117 4.55 -17.99 -4.32
CA GLN A 117 5.48 -18.94 -4.90
C GLN A 117 5.98 -19.91 -3.84
N TYR A 118 5.85 -21.17 -4.16
CA TYR A 118 6.27 -22.29 -3.31
C TYR A 118 7.46 -22.97 -3.92
N THR A 119 8.39 -23.37 -3.09
CA THR A 119 9.48 -24.26 -3.44
C THR A 119 9.38 -25.46 -2.51
N PHE A 120 9.08 -26.63 -3.07
CA PHE A 120 8.99 -27.89 -2.34
C PHE A 120 10.21 -28.76 -2.66
N GLN A 121 10.59 -29.58 -1.69
CA GLN A 121 11.53 -30.65 -1.92
C GLN A 121 10.90 -31.68 -2.88
N ASN A 122 11.69 -32.17 -3.85
CA ASN A 122 11.23 -33.25 -4.71
C ASN A 122 11.00 -34.52 -3.88
N PRO A 123 9.83 -35.15 -4.00
CA PRO A 123 9.59 -36.43 -3.34
C PRO A 123 10.41 -37.60 -3.92
N ASP A 124 10.97 -37.46 -5.14
CA ASP A 124 11.85 -38.43 -5.74
C ASP A 124 13.31 -38.26 -5.24
N PRO A 125 13.85 -39.20 -4.45
CA PRO A 125 15.19 -39.07 -3.90
C PRO A 125 16.30 -39.16 -4.97
N THR A 126 15.97 -39.51 -6.20
CA THR A 126 16.93 -39.61 -7.32
C THR A 126 17.03 -38.31 -8.11
N ASP A 127 16.11 -37.39 -7.98
CA ASP A 127 16.10 -36.07 -8.62
C ASP A 127 16.21 -34.96 -7.57
N ASP A 128 17.39 -34.34 -7.50
CA ASP A 128 17.69 -33.25 -6.53
C ASP A 128 17.10 -31.90 -6.94
N LYS A 129 16.24 -31.86 -7.95
CA LYS A 129 15.60 -30.63 -8.41
C LYS A 129 14.36 -30.33 -7.57
N ASP A 130 14.29 -29.11 -7.05
CA ASP A 130 13.12 -28.62 -6.33
C ASP A 130 11.89 -28.50 -7.24
N VAL A 131 10.71 -28.74 -6.66
CA VAL A 131 9.42 -28.55 -7.31
C VAL A 131 8.92 -27.14 -7.04
N TYR A 132 8.62 -26.38 -8.09
CA TYR A 132 8.09 -25.03 -7.99
C TYR A 132 6.59 -25.01 -8.28
N SER A 133 5.83 -24.32 -7.43
CA SER A 133 4.40 -24.06 -7.66
C SER A 133 4.13 -22.56 -7.47
N GLU A 134 3.22 -22.03 -8.28
CA GLU A 134 2.83 -20.63 -8.22
C GLU A 134 1.30 -20.52 -8.18
N GLU A 135 0.80 -19.84 -7.15
CA GLU A 135 -0.63 -19.58 -6.95
C GLU A 135 -0.93 -18.11 -7.18
N ARG A 136 -1.82 -17.80 -8.10
CA ARG A 136 -2.27 -16.44 -8.44
C ARG A 136 -3.65 -16.18 -7.87
N ILE A 137 -3.77 -15.13 -7.07
CA ILE A 137 -5.01 -14.72 -6.44
C ILE A 137 -5.41 -13.36 -6.98
N ASN A 138 -6.42 -13.36 -7.85
CA ASN A 138 -7.02 -12.16 -8.41
C ASN A 138 -8.20 -11.72 -7.54
N SER A 139 -8.29 -10.43 -7.27
CA SER A 139 -9.35 -9.84 -6.46
C SER A 139 -9.85 -8.56 -7.10
N THR A 140 -11.17 -8.43 -7.17
CA THR A 140 -11.85 -7.17 -7.48
C THR A 140 -12.56 -6.71 -6.22
N ASN A 141 -12.04 -5.65 -5.59
CA ASN A 141 -12.49 -5.23 -4.29
C ASN A 141 -13.32 -3.95 -4.35
N ILE A 142 -14.34 -3.90 -3.50
CA ILE A 142 -14.93 -2.64 -3.03
C ILE A 142 -14.27 -2.29 -1.72
N ASP A 143 -13.53 -1.19 -1.71
CA ASP A 143 -12.84 -0.65 -0.55
C ASP A 143 -13.59 0.57 -0.02
N VAL A 144 -13.79 0.62 1.29
CA VAL A 144 -14.45 1.74 1.98
C VAL A 144 -13.49 2.27 3.06
N PRO A 145 -12.48 3.07 2.70
CA PRO A 145 -11.58 3.68 3.66
C PRO A 145 -12.21 4.91 4.31
N LEU A 146 -12.04 5.02 5.63
CA LEU A 146 -12.35 6.19 6.43
C LEU A 146 -11.07 6.69 7.09
N MET A 147 -10.62 7.89 6.70
CA MET A 147 -9.32 8.42 7.04
C MET A 147 -9.42 9.79 7.71
N PHE A 148 -8.66 9.98 8.78
CA PHE A 148 -8.34 11.33 9.27
C PHE A 148 -7.20 11.90 8.43
N GLN A 149 -7.41 13.10 7.91
CA GLN A 149 -6.41 13.88 7.18
C GLN A 149 -5.93 15.03 8.05
N PHE A 150 -4.64 15.04 8.37
CA PHE A 150 -3.97 16.12 9.09
C PHE A 150 -3.19 16.95 8.08
N ARG A 151 -3.72 18.10 7.73
CA ARG A 151 -3.21 18.96 6.67
C ARG A 151 -2.44 20.14 7.24
N THR A 152 -1.34 20.53 6.59
CA THR A 152 -0.68 21.80 6.87
C THR A 152 -1.57 22.98 6.47
N LEU A 153 -1.32 24.14 7.04
CA LEU A 153 -1.86 25.37 6.47
C LEU A 153 -1.36 25.52 5.03
N ARG A 154 -2.21 26.07 4.19
CA ARG A 154 -1.91 26.30 2.79
C ARG A 154 -0.86 27.40 2.66
N TYR A 155 0.22 27.07 1.97
CA TYR A 155 1.23 28.03 1.55
C TYR A 155 1.11 28.28 0.06
N ASN A 156 0.76 29.50 -0.35
CA ASN A 156 0.42 29.83 -1.74
C ASN A 156 -0.66 28.88 -2.31
N ASN A 157 -0.26 28.01 -3.23
CA ASN A 157 -1.12 27.03 -3.91
C ASN A 157 -0.72 25.59 -3.59
N PHE A 158 -0.12 25.35 -2.43
CA PHE A 158 0.39 24.05 -2.00
C PHE A 158 0.00 23.78 -0.54
N ALA A 159 -0.27 22.53 -0.24
CA ALA A 159 -0.37 21.99 1.12
C ALA A 159 0.11 20.55 1.13
N SER A 160 0.58 20.08 2.27
CA SER A 160 0.89 18.67 2.51
C SER A 160 0.00 18.12 3.62
N TYR A 161 -0.14 16.81 3.68
CA TYR A 161 -0.96 16.17 4.70
C TYR A 161 -0.49 14.76 5.03
N LEU A 162 -0.87 14.32 6.22
CA LEU A 162 -0.77 12.94 6.67
C LEU A 162 -2.17 12.34 6.76
N LEU A 163 -2.23 11.02 6.59
CA LEU A 163 -3.45 10.23 6.65
C LEU A 163 -3.28 9.10 7.65
N LEU A 164 -4.30 8.89 8.46
CA LEU A 164 -4.40 7.76 9.38
C LEU A 164 -5.86 7.31 9.45
N GLY A 165 -6.11 6.01 9.33
CA GLY A 165 -7.47 5.49 9.43
C GLY A 165 -7.58 4.00 9.21
N GLY A 166 -8.78 3.58 8.87
CA GLY A 166 -9.11 2.20 8.58
C GLY A 166 -9.85 2.05 7.26
N GLN A 167 -9.88 0.85 6.76
CA GLN A 167 -10.60 0.46 5.55
C GLN A 167 -11.32 -0.85 5.79
N TYR A 168 -12.55 -0.92 5.31
CA TYR A 168 -13.27 -2.17 5.13
C TYR A 168 -13.25 -2.54 3.66
N THR A 169 -12.94 -3.79 3.35
CA THR A 169 -12.83 -4.32 1.99
C THR A 169 -13.74 -5.50 1.80
N ILE A 170 -14.41 -5.56 0.65
CA ILE A 170 -15.21 -6.69 0.19
C ILE A 170 -14.68 -7.14 -1.17
N ASP A 171 -14.25 -8.39 -1.28
CA ASP A 171 -13.84 -9.00 -2.54
C ASP A 171 -15.08 -9.55 -3.28
N LEU A 172 -15.31 -9.00 -4.47
CA LEU A 172 -16.44 -9.41 -5.34
C LEU A 172 -16.16 -10.71 -6.09
N GLN A 173 -14.92 -11.10 -6.23
CA GLN A 173 -14.47 -12.32 -6.90
C GLN A 173 -14.07 -13.43 -5.92
N SER A 174 -14.37 -13.26 -4.63
CA SER A 174 -13.98 -14.20 -3.60
C SER A 174 -14.46 -15.62 -3.90
N GLN A 175 -13.54 -16.56 -3.82
CA GLN A 175 -13.79 -17.99 -3.92
C GLN A 175 -13.94 -18.65 -2.53
N GLN A 176 -14.28 -17.89 -1.49
CA GLN A 176 -14.39 -18.37 -0.13
C GLN A 176 -15.24 -19.64 0.00
N ASP A 177 -16.41 -19.64 -0.65
CA ASP A 177 -17.40 -20.70 -0.59
C ASP A 177 -17.32 -21.68 -1.78
N ALA A 178 -16.33 -21.53 -2.66
CA ALA A 178 -16.15 -22.40 -3.81
C ALA A 178 -15.69 -23.80 -3.39
N SER A 179 -16.17 -24.82 -4.11
CA SER A 179 -15.68 -26.19 -3.93
C SER A 179 -14.23 -26.30 -4.41
N GLN A 180 -13.39 -26.97 -3.64
CA GLN A 180 -12.01 -27.21 -4.05
C GLN A 180 -11.92 -28.24 -5.19
N ASN A 181 -11.04 -27.94 -6.14
CA ASN A 181 -10.62 -28.91 -7.13
C ASN A 181 -9.24 -29.46 -6.72
N PHE A 182 -9.15 -30.76 -6.45
CA PHE A 182 -7.88 -31.37 -6.06
C PHE A 182 -6.90 -31.57 -7.22
N ILE A 183 -7.37 -31.44 -8.46
CA ILE A 183 -6.51 -31.51 -9.66
C ILE A 183 -5.83 -30.14 -9.89
N ASP A 184 -6.56 -29.05 -9.64
CA ASP A 184 -6.09 -27.68 -9.74
C ASP A 184 -6.49 -26.91 -8.46
N PRO A 185 -5.74 -27.13 -7.37
CA PRO A 185 -6.07 -26.55 -6.08
C PRO A 185 -5.76 -25.05 -6.05
N PHE A 186 -6.58 -24.27 -5.38
CA PHE A 186 -6.40 -22.83 -5.21
C PHE A 186 -6.44 -22.42 -3.73
N ILE A 187 -5.86 -21.26 -3.44
CA ILE A 187 -5.84 -20.68 -2.10
C ILE A 187 -7.14 -19.93 -1.83
N LYS A 188 -7.84 -20.32 -0.78
CA LYS A 188 -9.06 -19.62 -0.32
C LYS A 188 -8.71 -18.46 0.59
N ILE A 189 -9.27 -17.29 0.26
CA ILE A 189 -9.20 -16.10 1.11
C ILE A 189 -10.60 -15.65 1.50
N LYS A 190 -10.72 -15.02 2.66
CA LYS A 190 -11.97 -14.46 3.16
C LYS A 190 -12.47 -13.36 2.23
N LYS A 191 -13.78 -13.33 2.04
CA LYS A 191 -14.47 -12.33 1.22
C LYS A 191 -14.32 -10.90 1.75
N SER A 192 -14.18 -10.73 3.05
CA SER A 192 -14.07 -9.41 3.68
C SER A 192 -12.88 -9.34 4.64
N ASP A 193 -12.26 -8.17 4.71
CA ASP A 193 -11.14 -7.91 5.60
C ASP A 193 -11.17 -6.45 6.09
N TYR A 194 -10.54 -6.21 7.25
CA TYR A 194 -10.32 -4.89 7.84
C TYR A 194 -8.85 -4.52 7.75
N PHE A 195 -8.59 -3.28 7.36
CA PHE A 195 -7.23 -2.78 7.23
C PHE A 195 -6.99 -1.56 8.11
N GLY A 196 -5.80 -1.46 8.67
CA GLY A 196 -5.23 -0.21 9.13
C GLY A 196 -4.51 0.48 7.97
N GLN A 197 -4.68 1.80 7.85
CA GLN A 197 -4.06 2.60 6.79
C GLN A 197 -3.28 3.77 7.36
N VAL A 198 -2.13 4.04 6.77
CA VAL A 198 -1.31 5.22 6.99
C VAL A 198 -0.80 5.74 5.65
N GLY A 199 -0.69 7.04 5.54
CA GLY A 199 -0.19 7.64 4.31
C GLY A 199 0.08 9.12 4.43
N GLY A 200 0.34 9.72 3.31
CA GLY A 200 0.52 11.16 3.19
C GLY A 200 0.46 11.59 1.74
N GLY A 201 0.33 12.88 1.55
CA GLY A 201 0.22 13.43 0.22
C GLY A 201 0.47 14.93 0.16
N VAL A 202 0.41 15.41 -1.04
CA VAL A 202 0.55 16.83 -1.37
C VAL A 202 -0.63 17.29 -2.19
N GLU A 203 -1.06 18.53 -1.98
CA GLU A 203 -2.18 19.18 -2.65
C GLU A 203 -1.69 20.41 -3.40
N PHE A 204 -2.10 20.52 -4.64
CA PHE A 204 -1.87 21.67 -5.51
C PHE A 204 -3.21 22.31 -5.87
N PHE A 205 -3.32 23.60 -5.68
CA PHE A 205 -4.53 24.36 -5.98
C PHE A 205 -4.44 25.03 -7.34
N ALA A 206 -5.14 24.46 -8.30
CA ALA A 206 -5.39 25.10 -9.60
C ALA A 206 -6.50 26.17 -9.47
N PRO A 207 -6.76 27.00 -10.49
CA PRO A 207 -7.81 28.01 -10.41
C PRO A 207 -9.22 27.47 -10.15
N TYR A 208 -9.54 26.27 -10.61
CA TYR A 208 -10.89 25.71 -10.58
C TYR A 208 -11.02 24.37 -9.81
N PHE A 209 -9.91 23.70 -9.50
CA PHE A 209 -9.91 22.43 -8.81
C PHE A 209 -8.64 22.25 -7.98
N LYS A 210 -8.69 21.29 -7.07
CA LYS A 210 -7.53 20.85 -6.30
C LYS A 210 -7.05 19.50 -6.86
N PHE A 211 -5.76 19.40 -7.10
CA PHE A 211 -5.08 18.16 -7.49
C PHE A 211 -4.23 17.67 -6.33
N GLY A 212 -4.33 16.39 -6.03
CA GLY A 212 -3.55 15.73 -4.99
C GLY A 212 -2.79 14.52 -5.51
N ILE A 213 -1.60 14.32 -4.96
CA ILE A 213 -0.83 13.08 -5.11
C ILE A 213 -0.69 12.47 -3.72
N GLU A 214 -1.03 11.20 -3.60
CA GLU A 214 -1.12 10.50 -2.31
C GLU A 214 -0.42 9.16 -2.37
N LEU A 215 0.39 8.87 -1.37
CA LEU A 215 0.99 7.56 -1.12
C LEU A 215 0.42 7.00 0.18
N LYS A 216 -0.14 5.79 0.14
CA LYS A 216 -0.68 5.08 1.30
C LYS A 216 -0.12 3.67 1.39
N TYR A 217 -0.05 3.19 2.61
CA TYR A 217 0.16 1.80 2.93
C TYR A 217 -1.02 1.28 3.75
N SER A 218 -1.54 0.11 3.37
CA SER A 218 -2.59 -0.59 4.10
C SER A 218 -2.13 -1.98 4.51
N ARG A 219 -2.50 -2.37 5.74
CA ARG A 219 -2.20 -3.67 6.32
C ARG A 219 -3.48 -4.31 6.83
N GLY A 220 -3.78 -5.54 6.37
CA GLY A 220 -4.87 -6.36 6.89
C GLY A 220 -4.65 -6.66 8.38
N LEU A 221 -5.70 -6.47 9.16
CA LEU A 221 -5.71 -6.68 10.61
C LEU A 221 -6.17 -8.08 10.99
N THR A 222 -6.87 -8.76 10.07
CA THR A 222 -7.37 -10.12 10.28
C THR A 222 -6.61 -11.13 9.43
N ASN A 223 -6.56 -12.38 9.87
CA ASN A 223 -6.07 -13.46 9.03
C ASN A 223 -7.05 -13.68 7.89
N ALA A 224 -6.61 -13.35 6.66
CA ALA A 224 -7.42 -13.51 5.45
C ALA A 224 -7.47 -14.95 4.95
N PHE A 225 -6.58 -15.82 5.41
CA PHE A 225 -6.47 -17.20 4.98
C PHE A 225 -7.61 -18.08 5.49
N ILE A 226 -8.10 -18.96 4.64
CA ILE A 226 -9.00 -20.05 4.98
C ILE A 226 -8.27 -21.35 4.70
N GLN A 227 -8.01 -22.10 5.79
CA GLN A 227 -7.29 -23.36 5.70
C GLN A 227 -8.13 -24.42 4.98
N ASP A 228 -7.49 -25.17 4.08
CA ASP A 228 -8.08 -26.28 3.36
C ASP A 228 -7.11 -27.48 3.31
N LEU A 229 -7.60 -28.65 2.91
CA LEU A 229 -6.82 -29.90 2.86
C LEU A 229 -5.92 -30.04 1.63
N THR A 230 -5.80 -29.01 0.80
CA THR A 230 -4.98 -29.05 -0.42
C THR A 230 -3.48 -28.96 -0.13
N PRO A 231 -2.60 -29.48 -0.99
CA PRO A 231 -1.16 -29.42 -0.80
C PRO A 231 -0.62 -27.99 -0.70
N VAL A 232 -1.23 -27.02 -1.41
CA VAL A 232 -0.82 -25.61 -1.41
C VAL A 232 -1.33 -24.85 -0.17
N SER A 233 -2.42 -25.33 0.46
CA SER A 233 -3.03 -24.72 1.65
C SER A 233 -2.37 -25.20 2.96
N LYS A 234 -2.09 -26.51 3.08
CA LYS A 234 -1.56 -27.12 4.30
C LYS A 234 -0.30 -26.46 4.87
N PRO A 235 0.68 -26.00 4.06
CA PRO A 235 1.89 -25.40 4.59
C PRO A 235 1.71 -23.98 5.14
N ILE A 236 0.54 -23.35 4.95
CA ILE A 236 0.25 -21.97 5.37
C ILE A 236 -0.47 -21.98 6.71
N ASP A 237 0.02 -21.20 7.66
CA ASP A 237 -0.67 -20.90 8.94
C ASP A 237 -1.54 -19.65 8.80
N ARG A 238 -0.97 -18.53 8.33
CA ARG A 238 -1.66 -17.23 8.24
C ARG A 238 -1.23 -16.44 7.03
N LEU A 239 -2.18 -15.69 6.46
CA LEU A 239 -1.97 -14.69 5.43
C LEU A 239 -2.58 -13.36 5.85
N TYR A 240 -1.80 -12.30 5.79
CA TYR A 240 -2.29 -10.94 5.98
C TYR A 240 -2.10 -10.14 4.71
N ASN A 241 -3.14 -9.45 4.30
CA ASN A 241 -3.08 -8.56 3.16
C ASN A 241 -2.18 -7.35 3.44
N SER A 242 -1.43 -6.91 2.45
CA SER A 242 -0.69 -5.65 2.50
C SER A 242 -0.68 -5.01 1.12
N THR A 243 -0.90 -3.69 1.04
CA THR A 243 -0.99 -3.00 -0.25
C THR A 243 -0.40 -1.60 -0.15
N TRP A 244 0.44 -1.26 -1.12
CA TRP A 244 0.86 0.10 -1.39
C TRP A 244 -0.05 0.74 -2.43
N TRP A 245 -0.39 2.01 -2.22
CA TRP A 245 -1.30 2.77 -3.06
C TRP A 245 -0.66 4.08 -3.48
N VAL A 246 -0.71 4.39 -4.76
CA VAL A 246 -0.41 5.71 -5.32
C VAL A 246 -1.68 6.24 -5.95
N SER A 247 -2.18 7.38 -5.46
CA SER A 247 -3.46 7.94 -5.89
C SER A 247 -3.30 9.36 -6.41
N PHE A 248 -3.99 9.66 -7.47
CA PHE A 248 -4.18 11.00 -8.03
C PHE A 248 -5.61 11.44 -7.73
N ILE A 249 -5.76 12.54 -7.01
CA ILE A 249 -7.03 12.98 -6.46
C ILE A 249 -7.39 14.32 -7.09
N PHE A 250 -8.63 14.44 -7.52
CA PHE A 250 -9.20 15.64 -8.11
C PHE A 250 -10.44 16.02 -7.31
N GLU A 251 -10.43 17.17 -6.64
CA GLU A 251 -11.54 17.68 -5.83
C GLU A 251 -11.92 19.09 -6.28
N GLY A 252 -13.24 19.38 -6.25
CA GLY A 252 -13.83 20.64 -6.68
C GLY A 252 -14.89 21.23 -5.73
#